data_41d5306ee50c68fd47a566c1532f27e5
#
_entry.id   41d5306ee50c68fd47a566c1532f27e5
#
_cell.length_a   1.000
_cell.length_b   1.000
_cell.length_c   1.000
_cell.angle_alpha   90.00
_cell.angle_beta   90.00
_cell.angle_gamma   90.00
#
_symmetry.space_group_name_H-M   'P 1'
#
loop_
_entity.id
_entity.type
_entity.pdbx_description
1 polymer ?
#
loop_
_entity_poly.entity_id
_entity_poly.type
_entity_poly.pdbx_seq_one_letter_code
_entity_poly.pdbx_strand_id
1 'polypeptide(L)'
;MQLADADVAIIGGGVIGCAVAYYLSKQGAKVTVIERAAVGSGASSVNSGVISMATKKPGLALDLAMASQRLYPGLCAELGADVEYLVLGNLIVAENETEAGFIEELAKEQAAAGVPVDIVSAQRCRELNHLLEGRILSGMYCPTDAQVDPFKVTQAYACAAEKLGAQIVSSTEVNSIETAHGRVSRVVTARGAVNANWVINAAGAHAAAIGTMVGVTHEVKPRRGQCVILEASEDVPGVRVSSAGQLLAKHGGAPAGGGLHVPLGYTSRPVSGTVMLGSTNEFVGYDTRTTREGVAGICRSAVNLMPQLSRFNAVRAWAGLRPYSAKGPLLGDGGGAAGYAVATGHGGDGVALAPISGRYMAEFIASDGKQNDLPAFLGKLKVQ
;
A
#
# COMPACT_ATOMS: atom_id res chain seq x y z
N MET A 1 25.37 6.56 21.64
CA MET A 1 24.20 7.24 22.24
C MET A 1 23.25 6.13 22.66
N GLN A 2 22.84 6.07 23.91
CA GLN A 2 21.88 5.05 24.35
C GLN A 2 20.51 5.42 23.78
N LEU A 3 19.84 4.48 23.13
CA LEU A 3 18.48 4.67 22.67
C LEU A 3 17.56 4.68 23.90
N ALA A 4 16.50 5.50 23.86
CA ALA A 4 15.56 5.58 24.97
C ALA A 4 14.70 4.31 25.06
N ASP A 5 14.37 3.89 26.28
CA ASP A 5 13.39 2.83 26.51
C ASP A 5 12.02 3.26 26.07
N ALA A 6 11.24 2.32 25.55
CA ALA A 6 9.90 2.56 24.99
C ALA A 6 8.88 1.56 25.53
N ASP A 7 7.61 1.91 25.51
CA ASP A 7 6.54 0.93 25.72
C ASP A 7 6.45 0.00 24.49
N VAL A 8 6.65 0.58 23.30
CA VAL A 8 6.54 -0.11 22.01
C VAL A 8 7.73 0.25 21.11
N ALA A 9 8.48 -0.75 20.66
CA ALA A 9 9.48 -0.63 19.60
C ALA A 9 8.87 -1.09 18.26
N ILE A 10 8.97 -0.26 17.22
CA ILE A 10 8.47 -0.57 15.87
C ILE A 10 9.65 -0.73 14.94
N ILE A 11 9.75 -1.88 14.27
CA ILE A 11 10.80 -2.18 13.31
C ILE A 11 10.29 -1.89 11.90
N GLY A 12 10.77 -0.80 11.31
CA GLY A 12 10.42 -0.33 9.97
C GLY A 12 9.69 1.03 9.97
N GLY A 13 10.31 2.03 9.37
CA GLY A 13 9.81 3.39 9.18
C GLY A 13 9.07 3.60 7.86
N GLY A 14 8.37 2.57 7.35
CA GLY A 14 7.44 2.70 6.25
C GLY A 14 6.10 3.29 6.69
N VAL A 15 5.19 3.53 5.73
CA VAL A 15 3.87 4.15 6.00
C VAL A 15 3.09 3.41 7.10
N ILE A 16 3.17 2.09 7.16
CA ILE A 16 2.49 1.29 8.19
C ILE A 16 3.12 1.52 9.56
N GLY A 17 4.45 1.41 9.67
CA GLY A 17 5.14 1.65 10.95
C GLY A 17 4.94 3.07 11.46
N CYS A 18 4.99 4.07 10.59
CA CYS A 18 4.73 5.48 10.95
C CYS A 18 3.27 5.72 11.38
N ALA A 19 2.30 5.10 10.68
CA ALA A 19 0.89 5.19 11.07
C ALA A 19 0.64 4.53 12.44
N VAL A 20 1.21 3.34 12.68
CA VAL A 20 1.14 2.66 13.98
C VAL A 20 1.77 3.53 15.07
N ALA A 21 2.95 4.10 14.81
CA ALA A 21 3.62 4.99 15.75
C ALA A 21 2.76 6.19 16.11
N TYR A 22 2.14 6.83 15.10
CA TYR A 22 1.25 7.97 15.32
C TYR A 22 0.06 7.62 16.23
N TYR A 23 -0.69 6.55 15.91
CA TYR A 23 -1.88 6.21 16.68
C TYR A 23 -1.55 5.72 18.10
N LEU A 24 -0.44 5.02 18.29
CA LEU A 24 0.06 4.66 19.63
C LEU A 24 0.48 5.88 20.44
N SER A 25 1.26 6.80 19.85
CA SER A 25 1.68 8.03 20.53
C SER A 25 0.50 8.94 20.85
N LYS A 26 -0.53 8.96 20.00
CA LYS A 26 -1.79 9.67 20.25
C LYS A 26 -2.55 9.12 21.48
N GLN A 27 -2.36 7.84 21.82
CA GLN A 27 -2.87 7.20 23.02
C GLN A 27 -1.93 7.34 24.23
N GLY A 28 -0.80 8.05 24.08
CA GLY A 28 0.15 8.33 25.17
C GLY A 28 1.25 7.28 25.34
N ALA A 29 1.37 6.29 24.47
CA ALA A 29 2.44 5.31 24.52
C ALA A 29 3.78 5.94 24.13
N LYS A 30 4.86 5.54 24.82
CA LYS A 30 6.23 5.86 24.43
C LYS A 30 6.65 4.94 23.27
N VAL A 31 6.87 5.49 22.09
CA VAL A 31 7.16 4.72 20.88
C VAL A 31 8.55 5.03 20.34
N THR A 32 9.30 3.98 19.99
CA THR A 32 10.54 4.11 19.21
C THR A 32 10.40 3.35 17.90
N VAL A 33 10.51 4.07 16.77
CA VAL A 33 10.59 3.48 15.43
C VAL A 33 12.06 3.31 15.05
N ILE A 34 12.45 2.11 14.63
CA ILE A 34 13.81 1.79 14.18
C ILE A 34 13.75 1.50 12.68
N GLU A 35 14.40 2.37 11.89
CA GLU A 35 14.43 2.27 10.44
C GLU A 35 15.88 2.11 9.95
N ARG A 36 16.12 1.07 9.15
CA ARG A 36 17.48 0.76 8.65
C ARG A 36 18.05 1.78 7.67
N ALA A 37 17.19 2.50 6.98
CA ALA A 37 17.58 3.53 6.02
C ALA A 37 16.91 4.87 6.38
N ALA A 38 16.25 5.54 5.43
CA ALA A 38 15.45 6.73 5.69
C ALA A 38 13.96 6.35 5.82
N VAL A 39 13.19 7.17 6.55
CA VAL A 39 11.74 7.02 6.64
C VAL A 39 11.13 6.99 5.23
N GLY A 40 10.30 5.98 4.97
CA GLY A 40 9.61 5.81 3.70
C GLY A 40 10.46 5.25 2.56
N SER A 41 11.76 4.97 2.74
CA SER A 41 12.68 4.55 1.66
C SER A 41 12.35 3.22 0.99
N GLY A 42 11.48 2.40 1.57
CA GLY A 42 11.03 1.12 1.03
C GLY A 42 9.87 1.26 0.03
N ALA A 43 8.91 0.32 0.08
CA ALA A 43 7.73 0.31 -0.79
C ALA A 43 6.86 1.58 -0.69
N SER A 44 6.98 2.32 0.41
CA SER A 44 6.14 3.48 0.71
C SER A 44 6.39 4.67 -0.20
N SER A 45 7.59 4.85 -0.76
CA SER A 45 7.93 5.97 -1.65
C SER A 45 7.86 5.64 -3.14
N VAL A 46 7.70 4.35 -3.49
CA VAL A 46 7.80 3.89 -4.89
C VAL A 46 6.48 3.29 -5.40
N ASN A 47 5.35 3.73 -4.86
CA ASN A 47 4.01 3.30 -5.26
C ASN A 47 3.19 4.45 -5.86
N SER A 48 2.02 4.12 -6.41
CA SER A 48 1.16 5.09 -7.10
C SER A 48 0.32 5.97 -6.18
N GLY A 49 0.26 5.68 -4.87
CA GLY A 49 -0.58 6.42 -3.92
C GLY A 49 -2.08 6.23 -4.10
N VAL A 50 -2.51 5.21 -4.82
CA VAL A 50 -3.93 4.97 -5.13
C VAL A 50 -4.67 4.41 -3.91
N ILE A 51 -5.81 5.01 -3.61
CA ILE A 51 -6.79 4.58 -2.63
C ILE A 51 -8.00 4.07 -3.39
N SER A 52 -8.07 2.74 -3.56
CA SER A 52 -9.09 2.14 -4.42
C SER A 52 -9.87 1.04 -3.73
N MET A 53 -11.19 1.12 -3.86
CA MET A 53 -12.14 0.05 -3.55
C MET A 53 -12.40 -0.81 -4.79
N ALA A 54 -12.47 -0.19 -5.97
CA ALA A 54 -12.79 -0.86 -7.24
C ALA A 54 -11.88 -2.06 -7.58
N THR A 55 -10.68 -2.14 -7.01
CA THR A 55 -9.74 -3.25 -7.24
C THR A 55 -9.87 -4.40 -6.25
N LYS A 56 -10.87 -4.42 -5.38
CA LYS A 56 -11.05 -5.42 -4.32
C LYS A 56 -12.28 -6.28 -4.57
N LYS A 57 -12.18 -7.58 -4.30
CA LYS A 57 -13.37 -8.43 -4.14
C LYS A 57 -14.01 -8.19 -2.77
N PRO A 58 -15.33 -8.40 -2.64
CA PRO A 58 -16.01 -8.41 -1.35
C PRO A 58 -15.33 -9.33 -0.33
N GLY A 59 -15.39 -8.93 0.93
CA GLY A 59 -14.73 -9.59 2.05
C GLY A 59 -13.76 -8.67 2.76
N LEU A 60 -12.89 -9.23 3.61
CA LEU A 60 -12.01 -8.48 4.50
C LEU A 60 -11.17 -7.40 3.79
N ALA A 61 -10.68 -7.68 2.57
CA ALA A 61 -9.88 -6.72 1.82
C ALA A 61 -10.68 -5.48 1.41
N LEU A 62 -11.94 -5.64 1.01
CA LEU A 62 -12.83 -4.54 0.70
C LEU A 62 -13.28 -3.80 1.96
N ASP A 63 -13.62 -4.52 3.03
CA ASP A 63 -14.00 -3.92 4.32
C ASP A 63 -12.89 -3.02 4.87
N LEU A 64 -11.63 -3.48 4.83
CA LEU A 64 -10.45 -2.68 5.19
C LEU A 64 -10.30 -1.44 4.30
N ALA A 65 -10.46 -1.59 2.99
CA ALA A 65 -10.34 -0.49 2.04
C ALA A 65 -11.42 0.58 2.29
N MET A 66 -12.66 0.16 2.48
CA MET A 66 -13.79 1.06 2.77
C MET A 66 -13.61 1.78 4.12
N ALA A 67 -13.21 1.05 5.16
CA ALA A 67 -12.96 1.64 6.48
C ALA A 67 -11.79 2.65 6.43
N SER A 68 -10.74 2.33 5.71
CA SER A 68 -9.57 3.20 5.54
C SER A 68 -9.90 4.44 4.71
N GLN A 69 -10.64 4.28 3.62
CA GLN A 69 -11.02 5.40 2.74
C GLN A 69 -11.82 6.47 3.50
N ARG A 70 -12.72 6.07 4.43
CA ARG A 70 -13.49 7.02 5.25
C ARG A 70 -12.61 7.91 6.14
N LEU A 71 -11.39 7.49 6.45
CA LEU A 71 -10.45 8.24 7.28
C LEU A 71 -9.66 9.29 6.49
N TYR A 72 -9.49 9.07 5.16
CA TYR A 72 -8.65 9.92 4.33
C TYR A 72 -9.10 11.37 4.21
N PRO A 73 -10.41 11.71 4.06
CA PRO A 73 -10.84 13.11 3.97
C PRO A 73 -10.42 13.98 5.16
N GLY A 74 -10.36 13.41 6.37
CA GLY A 74 -9.93 14.11 7.57
C GLY A 74 -8.42 14.06 7.85
N LEU A 75 -7.68 13.25 7.09
CA LEU A 75 -6.29 12.90 7.43
C LEU A 75 -5.34 14.10 7.37
N CYS A 76 -5.52 15.00 6.39
CA CYS A 76 -4.70 16.21 6.29
C CYS A 76 -4.81 17.08 7.56
N ALA A 77 -6.02 17.28 8.04
CA ALA A 77 -6.27 18.04 9.28
C ALA A 77 -5.75 17.29 10.51
N GLU A 78 -5.96 15.98 10.57
CA GLU A 78 -5.51 15.14 11.68
C GLU A 78 -3.98 15.13 11.82
N LEU A 79 -3.25 15.06 10.71
CA LEU A 79 -1.78 15.03 10.71
C LEU A 79 -1.15 16.44 10.65
N GLY A 80 -1.94 17.47 10.36
CA GLY A 80 -1.47 18.85 10.18
C GLY A 80 -0.54 18.99 8.96
N ALA A 81 -0.81 18.27 7.88
CA ALA A 81 -0.01 18.25 6.67
C ALA A 81 -0.87 17.96 5.42
N ASP A 82 -0.54 18.61 4.30
CA ASP A 82 -1.15 18.29 3.02
C ASP A 82 -0.51 17.02 2.42
N VAL A 83 -1.31 15.99 2.25
CA VAL A 83 -0.90 14.70 1.66
C VAL A 83 -1.34 14.55 0.21
N GLU A 84 -1.81 15.62 -0.41
CA GLU A 84 -2.35 15.65 -1.79
C GLU A 84 -3.50 14.65 -1.99
N TYR A 85 -4.46 14.63 -1.05
CA TYR A 85 -5.63 13.78 -1.17
C TYR A 85 -6.58 14.32 -2.24
N LEU A 86 -6.71 13.58 -3.35
CA LEU A 86 -7.52 13.95 -4.50
C LEU A 86 -8.47 12.81 -4.86
N VAL A 87 -9.78 13.10 -4.92
CA VAL A 87 -10.79 12.17 -5.44
C VAL A 87 -10.86 12.36 -6.94
N LEU A 88 -10.27 11.44 -7.70
CA LEU A 88 -10.11 11.54 -9.15
C LEU A 88 -10.88 10.45 -9.90
N GLY A 89 -11.39 9.46 -9.19
CA GLY A 89 -12.03 8.27 -9.76
C GLY A 89 -11.02 7.27 -10.31
N ASN A 90 -11.53 6.08 -10.61
CA ASN A 90 -10.77 4.97 -11.16
C ASN A 90 -11.59 4.24 -12.21
N LEU A 91 -11.03 4.08 -13.39
CA LEU A 91 -11.63 3.40 -14.54
C LEU A 91 -10.84 2.12 -14.82
N ILE A 92 -11.53 0.99 -14.84
CA ILE A 92 -10.96 -0.31 -15.17
C ILE A 92 -11.53 -0.69 -16.55
N VAL A 93 -10.67 -0.72 -17.58
CA VAL A 93 -11.08 -0.95 -18.97
C VAL A 93 -10.95 -2.42 -19.36
N ALA A 94 -11.94 -2.94 -20.08
CA ALA A 94 -11.96 -4.28 -20.66
C ALA A 94 -11.67 -4.20 -22.17
N GLU A 95 -10.71 -5.01 -22.64
CA GLU A 95 -10.26 -5.05 -24.03
C GLU A 95 -10.87 -6.21 -24.81
N ASN A 96 -11.46 -7.19 -24.11
CA ASN A 96 -12.08 -8.39 -24.66
C ASN A 96 -13.28 -8.86 -23.83
N GLU A 97 -14.06 -9.82 -24.36
CA GLU A 97 -15.29 -10.32 -23.73
C GLU A 97 -15.05 -10.99 -22.36
N THR A 98 -13.95 -11.70 -22.20
CA THR A 98 -13.59 -12.33 -20.91
C THR A 98 -13.38 -11.27 -19.83
N GLU A 99 -12.68 -10.19 -20.16
CA GLU A 99 -12.46 -9.06 -19.26
C GLU A 99 -13.75 -8.29 -18.99
N ALA A 100 -14.60 -8.08 -20.01
CA ALA A 100 -15.88 -7.42 -19.84
C ALA A 100 -16.79 -8.20 -18.88
N GLY A 101 -16.97 -9.49 -19.10
CA GLY A 101 -17.77 -10.33 -18.20
C GLY A 101 -17.22 -10.36 -16.76
N PHE A 102 -15.89 -10.36 -16.61
CA PHE A 102 -15.29 -10.31 -15.28
C PHE A 102 -15.57 -8.99 -14.53
N ILE A 103 -15.44 -7.83 -15.18
CA ILE A 103 -15.71 -6.55 -14.50
C ILE A 103 -17.19 -6.33 -14.26
N GLU A 104 -18.08 -6.87 -15.09
CA GLU A 104 -19.53 -6.83 -14.88
C GLU A 104 -19.93 -7.60 -13.62
N GLU A 105 -19.39 -8.80 -13.42
CA GLU A 105 -19.66 -9.60 -12.23
C GLU A 105 -19.09 -8.92 -10.98
N LEU A 106 -17.84 -8.47 -11.06
CA LEU A 106 -17.21 -7.76 -9.95
C LEU A 106 -17.98 -6.47 -9.57
N ALA A 107 -18.49 -5.72 -10.56
CA ALA A 107 -19.29 -4.52 -10.31
C ALA A 107 -20.57 -4.84 -9.53
N LYS A 108 -21.28 -5.93 -9.90
CA LYS A 108 -22.47 -6.38 -9.17
C LYS A 108 -22.15 -6.72 -7.72
N GLU A 109 -21.09 -7.50 -7.52
CA GLU A 109 -20.64 -7.88 -6.17
C GLU A 109 -20.25 -6.65 -5.32
N GLN A 110 -19.54 -5.69 -5.92
CA GLN A 110 -19.11 -4.48 -5.24
C GLN A 110 -20.27 -3.53 -4.94
N ALA A 111 -21.19 -3.33 -5.89
CA ALA A 111 -22.39 -2.54 -5.67
C ALA A 111 -23.26 -3.10 -4.53
N ALA A 112 -23.41 -4.44 -4.45
CA ALA A 112 -24.08 -5.11 -3.36
C ALA A 112 -23.38 -4.90 -2.01
N ALA A 113 -22.05 -4.71 -2.01
CA ALA A 113 -21.25 -4.36 -0.83
C ALA A 113 -21.24 -2.85 -0.50
N GLY A 114 -21.94 -2.01 -1.31
CA GLY A 114 -22.05 -0.58 -1.09
C GLY A 114 -20.94 0.27 -1.71
N VAL A 115 -20.16 -0.29 -2.65
CA VAL A 115 -19.18 0.49 -3.42
C VAL A 115 -19.88 1.16 -4.60
N PRO A 116 -19.75 2.47 -4.82
CA PRO A 116 -20.34 3.16 -5.95
C PRO A 116 -19.56 2.86 -7.24
N VAL A 117 -19.93 1.81 -7.93
CA VAL A 117 -19.32 1.41 -9.21
C VAL A 117 -20.39 1.25 -10.27
N ASP A 118 -20.07 1.67 -11.49
CA ASP A 118 -20.93 1.57 -12.66
C ASP A 118 -20.17 0.91 -13.82
N ILE A 119 -20.88 0.08 -14.61
CA ILE A 119 -20.40 -0.35 -15.92
C ILE A 119 -20.71 0.75 -16.93
N VAL A 120 -19.68 1.15 -17.65
CA VAL A 120 -19.74 2.26 -18.61
C VAL A 120 -19.35 1.79 -20.02
N SER A 121 -19.94 2.44 -21.04
CA SER A 121 -19.62 2.14 -22.45
C SER A 121 -18.19 2.56 -22.81
N ALA A 122 -17.68 2.02 -23.91
CA ALA A 122 -16.39 2.44 -24.49
C ALA A 122 -16.34 3.94 -24.79
N GLN A 123 -17.47 4.54 -25.23
CA GLN A 123 -17.56 5.98 -25.44
C GLN A 123 -17.37 6.72 -24.10
N ARG A 124 -18.06 6.30 -23.05
CA ARG A 124 -17.94 6.92 -21.72
C ARG A 124 -16.54 6.77 -21.13
N CYS A 125 -15.85 5.65 -21.39
CA CYS A 125 -14.44 5.48 -21.02
C CYS A 125 -13.56 6.59 -21.63
N ARG A 126 -13.75 6.88 -22.92
CA ARG A 126 -13.01 7.93 -23.64
C ARG A 126 -13.37 9.35 -23.17
N GLU A 127 -14.62 9.58 -22.78
CA GLU A 127 -15.03 10.87 -22.18
C GLU A 127 -14.37 11.08 -20.80
N LEU A 128 -14.24 10.01 -19.99
CA LEU A 128 -13.57 10.05 -18.69
C LEU A 128 -12.05 10.24 -18.80
N ASN A 129 -11.46 9.66 -19.85
CA ASN A 129 -10.04 9.80 -20.14
C ASN A 129 -9.81 9.81 -21.66
N HIS A 130 -9.63 11.00 -22.22
CA HIS A 130 -9.52 11.22 -23.68
C HIS A 130 -8.26 10.65 -24.31
N LEU A 131 -7.26 10.23 -23.50
CA LEU A 131 -6.07 9.53 -24.00
C LEU A 131 -6.38 8.08 -24.43
N LEU A 132 -7.54 7.54 -24.07
CA LEU A 132 -7.98 6.19 -24.41
C LEU A 132 -8.45 6.11 -25.86
N GLU A 133 -7.61 5.62 -26.74
CA GLU A 133 -7.91 5.43 -28.18
C GLU A 133 -7.90 3.95 -28.62
N GLY A 134 -7.24 3.07 -27.84
CA GLY A 134 -7.14 1.65 -28.12
C GLY A 134 -8.47 0.89 -28.10
N ARG A 135 -8.41 -0.42 -28.31
CA ARG A 135 -9.60 -1.27 -28.27
C ARG A 135 -10.16 -1.33 -26.85
N ILE A 136 -11.38 -0.87 -26.67
CA ILE A 136 -12.12 -0.93 -25.41
C ILE A 136 -13.54 -1.41 -25.72
N LEU A 137 -14.02 -2.43 -24.99
CA LEU A 137 -15.40 -2.91 -25.08
C LEU A 137 -16.28 -2.19 -24.06
N SER A 138 -15.84 -2.12 -22.81
CA SER A 138 -16.54 -1.50 -21.68
C SER A 138 -15.55 -1.09 -20.61
N GLY A 139 -16.04 -0.45 -19.56
CA GLY A 139 -15.25 -0.15 -18.37
C GLY A 139 -16.08 -0.26 -17.10
N MET A 140 -15.41 -0.45 -15.97
CA MET A 140 -15.98 -0.29 -14.63
C MET A 140 -15.42 0.99 -14.02
N TYR A 141 -16.29 1.93 -13.66
CA TYR A 141 -15.90 3.23 -13.11
C TYR A 141 -16.33 3.36 -11.66
N CYS A 142 -15.39 3.77 -10.79
CA CYS A 142 -15.62 4.11 -9.40
C CYS A 142 -15.30 5.60 -9.20
N PRO A 143 -16.28 6.47 -9.01
CA PRO A 143 -16.05 7.92 -8.89
C PRO A 143 -15.38 8.34 -7.58
N THR A 144 -15.45 7.50 -6.54
CA THR A 144 -14.96 7.81 -5.20
C THR A 144 -13.56 7.31 -4.92
N ASP A 145 -12.96 6.55 -5.83
CA ASP A 145 -11.55 6.18 -5.70
C ASP A 145 -10.68 7.44 -5.75
N ALA A 146 -9.62 7.44 -4.95
CA ALA A 146 -8.80 8.62 -4.70
C ALA A 146 -7.31 8.29 -4.85
N GLN A 147 -6.49 9.31 -4.72
CA GLN A 147 -5.04 9.17 -4.61
C GLN A 147 -4.46 10.17 -3.63
N VAL A 148 -3.24 9.89 -3.20
CA VAL A 148 -2.40 10.74 -2.35
C VAL A 148 -0.97 10.74 -2.86
N ASP A 149 -0.15 11.67 -2.38
CA ASP A 149 1.30 11.48 -2.48
C ASP A 149 1.75 10.49 -1.39
N PRO A 150 2.24 9.30 -1.75
CA PRO A 150 2.58 8.25 -0.78
C PRO A 150 3.77 8.61 0.11
N PHE A 151 4.70 9.43 -0.41
CA PHE A 151 5.82 9.92 0.37
C PHE A 151 5.34 10.94 1.41
N LYS A 152 4.49 11.91 1.01
CA LYS A 152 3.91 12.91 1.92
C LYS A 152 3.09 12.27 3.03
N VAL A 153 2.27 11.25 2.72
CA VAL A 153 1.51 10.50 3.75
C VAL A 153 2.46 9.86 4.78
N THR A 154 3.54 9.23 4.31
CA THR A 154 4.51 8.58 5.20
C THR A 154 5.21 9.60 6.10
N GLN A 155 5.67 10.72 5.52
CA GLN A 155 6.31 11.80 6.28
C GLN A 155 5.34 12.48 7.24
N ALA A 156 4.09 12.71 6.83
CA ALA A 156 3.08 13.31 7.69
C ALA A 156 2.82 12.47 8.95
N TYR A 157 2.68 11.14 8.80
CA TYR A 157 2.57 10.24 9.95
C TYR A 157 3.83 10.28 10.84
N ALA A 158 5.02 10.24 10.25
CA ALA A 158 6.28 10.29 10.99
C ALA A 158 6.38 11.59 11.80
N CYS A 159 6.21 12.75 11.16
CA CYS A 159 6.27 14.05 11.83
C CYS A 159 5.18 14.21 12.90
N ALA A 160 3.97 13.72 12.64
CA ALA A 160 2.89 13.78 13.63
C ALA A 160 3.18 12.88 14.83
N ALA A 161 3.78 11.70 14.63
CA ALA A 161 4.22 10.84 15.72
C ALA A 161 5.32 11.49 16.56
N GLU A 162 6.33 12.10 15.92
CA GLU A 162 7.41 12.82 16.60
C GLU A 162 6.89 14.01 17.43
N LYS A 163 5.93 14.77 16.90
CA LYS A 163 5.26 15.86 17.66
C LYS A 163 4.54 15.34 18.91
N LEU A 164 4.11 14.08 18.91
CA LEU A 164 3.50 13.40 20.07
C LEU A 164 4.51 12.69 20.97
N GLY A 165 5.82 12.84 20.69
CA GLY A 165 6.90 12.30 21.51
C GLY A 165 7.48 10.96 21.05
N ALA A 166 7.07 10.42 19.89
CA ALA A 166 7.72 9.25 19.31
C ALA A 166 9.18 9.56 18.93
N GLN A 167 10.06 8.61 19.12
CA GLN A 167 11.43 8.67 18.63
C GLN A 167 11.53 7.90 17.30
N ILE A 168 12.07 8.53 16.25
CA ILE A 168 12.36 7.84 14.98
C ILE A 168 13.86 7.79 14.77
N VAL A 169 14.40 6.56 14.73
CA VAL A 169 15.82 6.29 14.61
C VAL A 169 16.11 5.73 13.23
N SER A 170 16.46 6.61 12.30
CA SER A 170 16.84 6.25 10.93
C SER A 170 18.29 5.74 10.84
N SER A 171 18.65 5.14 9.70
CA SER A 171 19.97 4.58 9.41
C SER A 171 20.44 3.61 10.51
N THR A 172 19.52 2.78 11.02
CA THR A 172 19.74 1.88 12.13
C THR A 172 19.09 0.53 11.88
N GLU A 173 19.89 -0.49 11.62
CA GLU A 173 19.43 -1.85 11.39
C GLU A 173 19.25 -2.59 12.71
N VAL A 174 18.18 -3.39 12.80
CA VAL A 174 17.95 -4.31 13.92
C VAL A 174 18.78 -5.57 13.72
N ASN A 175 19.58 -5.91 14.71
CA ASN A 175 20.44 -7.09 14.68
C ASN A 175 19.79 -8.30 15.35
N SER A 176 19.05 -8.09 16.45
CA SER A 176 18.32 -9.14 17.16
C SER A 176 17.17 -8.58 18.00
N ILE A 177 16.25 -9.46 18.35
CA ILE A 177 15.22 -9.24 19.35
C ILE A 177 15.47 -10.20 20.49
N GLU A 178 15.72 -9.67 21.68
CA GLU A 178 15.93 -10.45 22.89
C GLU A 178 14.62 -10.73 23.58
N THR A 179 14.52 -11.92 24.17
CA THR A 179 13.35 -12.35 24.95
C THR A 179 13.78 -12.74 26.36
N ALA A 180 12.92 -12.46 27.33
CA ALA A 180 13.08 -12.90 28.71
C ALA A 180 11.76 -13.54 29.18
N HIS A 181 11.84 -14.71 29.80
CA HIS A 181 10.66 -15.44 30.29
C HIS A 181 9.54 -15.62 29.24
N GLY A 182 9.92 -15.89 27.97
CA GLY A 182 8.98 -16.10 26.87
C GLY A 182 8.31 -14.82 26.31
N ARG A 183 8.78 -13.63 26.74
CA ARG A 183 8.29 -12.33 26.28
C ARG A 183 9.42 -11.54 25.64
N VAL A 184 9.13 -10.71 24.65
CA VAL A 184 10.09 -9.72 24.14
C VAL A 184 10.51 -8.77 25.25
N SER A 185 11.77 -8.40 25.27
CA SER A 185 12.33 -7.50 26.28
C SER A 185 13.16 -6.37 25.69
N ARG A 186 13.78 -6.59 24.52
CA ARG A 186 14.76 -5.66 23.98
C ARG A 186 14.96 -5.83 22.48
N VAL A 187 15.13 -4.73 21.78
CA VAL A 187 15.59 -4.70 20.39
C VAL A 187 17.02 -4.19 20.33
N VAL A 188 17.93 -4.98 19.75
CA VAL A 188 19.37 -4.68 19.69
C VAL A 188 19.74 -4.18 18.29
N THR A 189 20.52 -3.10 18.26
CA THR A 189 21.04 -2.49 17.02
C THR A 189 22.53 -2.18 17.17
N ALA A 190 23.20 -1.84 16.06
CA ALA A 190 24.59 -1.38 16.12
C ALA A 190 24.78 -0.04 16.88
N ARG A 191 23.69 0.73 17.08
CA ARG A 191 23.72 2.04 17.77
C ARG A 191 23.31 1.97 19.24
N GLY A 192 23.03 0.77 19.75
CA GLY A 192 22.53 0.53 21.09
C GLY A 192 21.29 -0.35 21.08
N ALA A 193 20.64 -0.44 22.22
CA ALA A 193 19.44 -1.25 22.37
C ALA A 193 18.27 -0.42 22.93
N VAL A 194 17.05 -0.85 22.62
CA VAL A 194 15.78 -0.29 23.12
C VAL A 194 15.10 -1.36 23.94
N ASN A 195 14.90 -1.13 25.25
CA ASN A 195 14.01 -1.99 26.03
C ASN A 195 12.56 -1.66 25.69
N ALA A 196 11.74 -2.68 25.48
CA ALA A 196 10.35 -2.48 25.11
C ALA A 196 9.45 -3.63 25.59
N ASN A 197 8.21 -3.31 25.98
CA ASN A 197 7.20 -4.30 26.36
C ASN A 197 6.57 -4.97 25.14
N TRP A 198 6.51 -4.24 24.02
CA TRP A 198 6.01 -4.68 22.73
C TRP A 198 7.02 -4.39 21.61
N VAL A 199 7.14 -5.33 20.68
CA VAL A 199 7.90 -5.17 19.45
C VAL A 199 6.96 -5.42 18.27
N ILE A 200 6.79 -4.41 17.42
CA ILE A 200 5.95 -4.52 16.22
C ILE A 200 6.83 -4.64 14.98
N ASN A 201 6.69 -5.75 14.27
CA ASN A 201 7.36 -5.98 12.99
C ASN A 201 6.57 -5.32 11.85
N ALA A 202 6.96 -4.11 11.47
CA ALA A 202 6.46 -3.35 10.33
C ALA A 202 7.50 -3.26 9.19
N ALA A 203 8.41 -4.22 9.09
CA ALA A 203 9.57 -4.21 8.18
C ALA A 203 9.21 -4.51 6.71
N GLY A 204 7.92 -4.51 6.34
CA GLY A 204 7.46 -4.65 4.97
C GLY A 204 7.96 -5.94 4.33
N ALA A 205 8.62 -5.86 3.17
CA ALA A 205 9.15 -7.02 2.46
C ALA A 205 10.24 -7.79 3.24
N HIS A 206 10.83 -7.19 4.29
CA HIS A 206 11.85 -7.82 5.14
C HIS A 206 11.27 -8.43 6.43
N ALA A 207 9.95 -8.41 6.59
CA ALA A 207 9.29 -8.89 7.82
C ALA A 207 9.58 -10.37 8.13
N ALA A 208 9.78 -11.20 7.12
CA ALA A 208 10.15 -12.60 7.32
C ALA A 208 11.49 -12.74 8.07
N ALA A 209 12.50 -11.94 7.70
CA ALA A 209 13.81 -11.95 8.36
C ALA A 209 13.72 -11.46 9.83
N ILE A 210 12.89 -10.46 10.11
CA ILE A 210 12.65 -9.99 11.48
C ILE A 210 11.93 -11.08 12.31
N GLY A 211 10.94 -11.77 11.71
CA GLY A 211 10.22 -12.86 12.40
C GLY A 211 11.15 -13.98 12.87
N THR A 212 12.17 -14.33 12.07
CA THR A 212 13.14 -15.37 12.46
C THR A 212 13.92 -15.05 13.73
N MET A 213 14.06 -13.77 14.08
CA MET A 213 14.74 -13.33 15.32
C MET A 213 13.97 -13.74 16.59
N VAL A 214 12.69 -14.05 16.46
CA VAL A 214 11.82 -14.55 17.55
C VAL A 214 11.29 -15.96 17.26
N GLY A 215 11.91 -16.68 16.32
CA GLY A 215 11.55 -18.06 15.97
C GLY A 215 10.27 -18.21 15.14
N VAL A 216 9.81 -17.15 14.47
CA VAL A 216 8.58 -17.17 13.65
C VAL A 216 8.90 -16.98 12.17
N THR A 217 8.19 -17.71 11.32
CA THR A 217 8.23 -17.51 9.87
C THR A 217 6.95 -16.83 9.40
N HIS A 218 7.07 -15.56 9.00
CA HIS A 218 5.98 -14.85 8.35
C HIS A 218 5.96 -15.15 6.84
N GLU A 219 4.80 -15.57 6.32
CA GLU A 219 4.60 -15.84 4.89
C GLU A 219 4.52 -14.54 4.08
N VAL A 220 5.57 -13.74 4.12
CA VAL A 220 5.72 -12.50 3.37
C VAL A 220 6.89 -12.63 2.40
N LYS A 221 6.62 -12.36 1.12
CA LYS A 221 7.62 -12.43 0.05
C LYS A 221 7.77 -11.07 -0.63
N PRO A 222 9.00 -10.65 -0.97
CA PRO A 222 9.18 -9.47 -1.80
C PRO A 222 8.61 -9.72 -3.21
N ARG A 223 7.71 -8.84 -3.68
CA ARG A 223 7.19 -8.86 -5.04
C ARG A 223 7.52 -7.54 -5.73
N ARG A 224 8.48 -7.61 -6.68
CA ARG A 224 8.95 -6.44 -7.42
C ARG A 224 7.85 -5.86 -8.30
N GLY A 225 7.71 -4.53 -8.29
CA GLY A 225 6.95 -3.77 -9.26
C GLY A 225 7.81 -2.67 -9.84
N GLN A 226 7.99 -2.68 -11.16
CA GLN A 226 8.66 -1.64 -11.91
C GLN A 226 7.65 -0.63 -12.40
N CYS A 227 8.01 0.64 -12.43
CA CYS A 227 7.18 1.75 -12.90
C CYS A 227 8.00 2.69 -13.77
N VAL A 228 7.31 3.40 -14.67
CA VAL A 228 7.89 4.46 -15.50
C VAL A 228 7.15 5.76 -15.20
N ILE A 229 7.89 6.84 -15.05
CA ILE A 229 7.35 8.20 -14.86
C ILE A 229 7.55 8.97 -16.15
N LEU A 230 6.46 9.54 -16.63
CA LEU A 230 6.46 10.44 -17.77
C LEU A 230 6.26 11.88 -17.28
N GLU A 231 6.87 12.81 -17.99
CA GLU A 231 6.52 14.23 -17.92
C GLU A 231 5.11 14.41 -18.49
N ALA A 232 4.22 15.10 -17.78
CA ALA A 232 2.87 15.35 -18.24
C ALA A 232 2.75 16.73 -18.89
N SER A 233 1.99 16.82 -19.98
CA SER A 233 1.46 18.07 -20.49
C SER A 233 0.27 18.53 -19.63
N GLU A 234 -0.17 19.79 -19.80
CA GLU A 234 -1.28 20.37 -19.02
C GLU A 234 -2.62 19.64 -19.18
N ASP A 235 -2.82 18.92 -20.29
CA ASP A 235 -4.09 18.26 -20.63
C ASP A 235 -4.18 16.77 -20.23
N VAL A 236 -3.52 16.38 -19.16
CA VAL A 236 -3.54 14.98 -18.69
C VAL A 236 -4.75 14.72 -17.79
N PRO A 237 -5.67 13.78 -18.18
CA PRO A 237 -6.82 13.46 -17.35
C PRO A 237 -6.45 12.92 -15.98
N GLY A 238 -7.14 13.40 -14.94
CA GLY A 238 -6.92 12.98 -13.55
C GLY A 238 -7.40 11.55 -13.27
N VAL A 239 -8.41 11.05 -13.97
CA VAL A 239 -8.97 9.72 -13.76
C VAL A 239 -7.90 8.65 -13.95
N ARG A 240 -7.71 7.82 -12.93
CA ARG A 240 -6.83 6.65 -13.01
C ARG A 240 -7.41 5.64 -14.00
N VAL A 241 -6.54 5.00 -14.78
CA VAL A 241 -6.94 3.91 -15.66
C VAL A 241 -6.12 2.65 -15.38
N SER A 242 -6.77 1.50 -15.39
CA SER A 242 -6.11 0.19 -15.35
C SER A 242 -6.82 -0.82 -16.24
N SER A 243 -6.07 -1.81 -16.74
CA SER A 243 -6.64 -2.91 -17.52
C SER A 243 -7.39 -3.90 -16.61
N ALA A 244 -8.55 -4.39 -17.07
CA ALA A 244 -9.29 -5.47 -16.41
C ALA A 244 -8.47 -6.77 -16.39
N GLY A 245 -7.60 -7.01 -17.38
CA GLY A 245 -6.69 -8.15 -17.38
C GLY A 245 -5.73 -8.16 -16.20
N GLN A 246 -5.28 -6.98 -15.71
CA GLN A 246 -4.50 -6.88 -14.48
C GLN A 246 -5.29 -7.34 -13.26
N LEU A 247 -6.54 -6.94 -13.20
CA LEU A 247 -7.41 -7.26 -12.08
C LEU A 247 -7.80 -8.73 -12.08
N LEU A 248 -8.10 -9.28 -13.26
CA LEU A 248 -8.37 -10.70 -13.46
C LEU A 248 -7.18 -11.56 -12.98
N ALA A 249 -5.96 -11.23 -13.39
CA ALA A 249 -4.74 -11.92 -12.93
C ALA A 249 -4.51 -11.78 -11.42
N LYS A 250 -4.81 -10.62 -10.83
CA LYS A 250 -4.74 -10.40 -9.38
C LYS A 250 -5.70 -11.31 -8.61
N HIS A 251 -6.85 -11.63 -9.19
CA HIS A 251 -7.91 -12.44 -8.57
C HIS A 251 -7.90 -13.92 -8.98
N GLY A 252 -6.79 -14.41 -9.54
CA GLY A 252 -6.57 -15.83 -9.82
C GLY A 252 -6.96 -16.28 -11.22
N GLY A 253 -7.33 -15.37 -12.12
CA GLY A 253 -7.48 -15.65 -13.54
C GLY A 253 -6.13 -15.93 -14.21
N ALA A 254 -6.12 -16.78 -15.25
CA ALA A 254 -4.91 -17.00 -16.03
C ALA A 254 -4.59 -15.75 -16.88
N PRO A 255 -3.33 -15.25 -16.90
CA PRO A 255 -2.94 -14.22 -17.84
C PRO A 255 -3.06 -14.74 -19.26
N ALA A 256 -3.62 -13.95 -20.16
CA ALA A 256 -3.66 -14.27 -21.57
C ALA A 256 -2.24 -14.19 -22.16
N GLY A 257 -1.66 -15.33 -22.56
CA GLY A 257 -0.37 -15.41 -23.25
C GLY A 257 0.83 -15.68 -22.34
N GLY A 258 1.81 -16.43 -22.89
CA GLY A 258 3.09 -16.68 -22.20
C GLY A 258 4.02 -15.46 -22.36
N GLY A 259 4.69 -15.09 -21.26
CA GLY A 259 5.66 -13.99 -21.22
C GLY A 259 5.37 -13.01 -20.09
N LEU A 260 6.22 -11.98 -19.95
CA LEU A 260 6.00 -10.88 -18.98
C LEU A 260 4.82 -10.04 -19.47
N HIS A 261 3.62 -10.40 -19.04
CA HIS A 261 2.44 -9.55 -19.26
C HIS A 261 2.46 -8.38 -18.29
N VAL A 262 2.60 -7.17 -18.83
CA VAL A 262 2.55 -5.93 -18.06
C VAL A 262 1.25 -5.21 -18.43
N PRO A 263 0.20 -5.37 -17.63
CA PRO A 263 -1.06 -4.71 -17.89
C PRO A 263 -0.94 -3.21 -17.66
N LEU A 264 -1.80 -2.43 -18.36
CA LEU A 264 -1.84 -0.98 -18.18
C LEU A 264 -2.22 -0.61 -16.74
N GLY A 265 -1.42 0.26 -16.16
CA GLY A 265 -1.77 1.09 -15.03
C GLY A 265 -1.32 2.51 -15.34
N TYR A 266 -2.26 3.43 -15.45
CA TYR A 266 -2.05 4.86 -15.65
C TYR A 266 -2.53 5.60 -14.43
N THR A 267 -1.67 6.42 -13.84
CA THR A 267 -1.99 7.27 -12.71
C THR A 267 -1.42 8.67 -12.97
N SER A 268 -2.29 9.63 -13.20
CA SER A 268 -1.91 11.03 -13.27
C SER A 268 -1.55 11.56 -11.88
N ARG A 269 -0.57 12.42 -11.80
CA ARG A 269 -0.17 13.14 -10.59
C ARG A 269 -0.22 14.64 -10.85
N PRO A 270 -1.42 15.25 -10.75
CA PRO A 270 -1.65 16.63 -11.21
C PRO A 270 -0.74 17.65 -10.51
N VAL A 271 -0.46 17.46 -9.21
CA VAL A 271 0.37 18.39 -8.43
C VAL A 271 1.83 18.40 -8.90
N SER A 272 2.38 17.22 -9.25
CA SER A 272 3.76 17.11 -9.73
C SER A 272 3.91 17.23 -11.24
N GLY A 273 2.80 17.34 -12.00
CA GLY A 273 2.83 17.39 -13.46
C GLY A 273 3.46 16.13 -14.08
N THR A 274 3.14 14.94 -13.53
CA THR A 274 3.70 13.68 -14.01
C THR A 274 2.63 12.61 -14.20
N VAL A 275 2.94 11.62 -15.03
CA VAL A 275 2.15 10.40 -15.17
C VAL A 275 3.00 9.22 -14.76
N MET A 276 2.46 8.38 -13.90
CA MET A 276 3.07 7.11 -13.53
C MET A 276 2.41 5.97 -14.30
N LEU A 277 3.22 5.21 -15.01
CA LEU A 277 2.81 4.00 -15.72
C LEU A 277 3.32 2.75 -14.98
N GLY A 278 2.53 1.70 -14.99
CA GLY A 278 2.92 0.43 -14.42
C GLY A 278 1.82 -0.18 -13.55
N SER A 279 2.12 -1.29 -12.95
CA SER A 279 3.47 -1.80 -12.67
C SER A 279 3.60 -3.28 -13.02
N THR A 280 4.85 -3.75 -13.10
CA THR A 280 5.12 -5.19 -13.20
C THR A 280 4.79 -5.91 -11.89
N ASN A 281 4.74 -7.25 -11.94
CA ASN A 281 4.55 -8.12 -10.77
C ASN A 281 5.48 -9.33 -10.89
N GLU A 282 6.58 -9.33 -10.13
CA GLU A 282 7.67 -10.28 -10.30
C GLU A 282 8.17 -10.81 -8.95
N PHE A 283 8.38 -12.13 -8.85
CA PHE A 283 9.02 -12.76 -7.70
C PHE A 283 10.50 -13.00 -8.03
N VAL A 284 11.35 -12.03 -7.75
CA VAL A 284 12.79 -12.00 -8.07
C VAL A 284 13.64 -11.78 -6.81
N GLY A 285 13.13 -12.17 -5.65
CA GLY A 285 13.79 -11.91 -4.37
C GLY A 285 13.85 -10.40 -4.06
N TYR A 286 14.96 -9.95 -3.51
CA TYR A 286 15.15 -8.56 -3.10
C TYR A 286 15.76 -7.66 -4.19
N ASP A 287 15.74 -8.09 -5.45
CA ASP A 287 16.25 -7.28 -6.57
C ASP A 287 15.34 -6.09 -6.86
N THR A 288 15.85 -4.87 -6.69
CA THR A 288 15.15 -3.59 -6.95
C THR A 288 15.57 -2.93 -8.26
N ARG A 289 16.36 -3.60 -9.09
CA ARG A 289 16.78 -3.05 -10.39
C ARG A 289 15.61 -3.05 -11.37
N THR A 290 15.52 -2.02 -12.20
CA THR A 290 14.65 -2.02 -13.39
C THR A 290 15.27 -2.83 -14.50
N THR A 291 14.45 -3.43 -15.35
CA THR A 291 14.89 -4.21 -16.51
C THR A 291 14.37 -3.59 -17.79
N ARG A 292 15.15 -3.72 -18.87
CA ARG A 292 14.73 -3.27 -20.20
C ARG A 292 13.39 -3.89 -20.62
N GLU A 293 13.22 -5.17 -20.34
CA GLU A 293 12.00 -5.91 -20.66
C GLU A 293 10.79 -5.38 -19.89
N GLY A 294 10.92 -5.15 -18.56
CA GLY A 294 9.86 -4.60 -17.72
C GLY A 294 9.44 -3.20 -18.16
N VAL A 295 10.42 -2.30 -18.36
CA VAL A 295 10.17 -0.93 -18.82
C VAL A 295 9.53 -0.92 -20.21
N ALA A 296 10.05 -1.68 -21.16
CA ALA A 296 9.49 -1.77 -22.51
C ALA A 296 8.07 -2.39 -22.49
N GLY A 297 7.81 -3.37 -21.61
CA GLY A 297 6.48 -3.95 -21.43
C GLY A 297 5.47 -2.94 -20.94
N ILE A 298 5.84 -2.14 -19.93
CA ILE A 298 4.99 -1.04 -19.40
C ILE A 298 4.66 -0.04 -20.50
N CYS A 299 5.68 0.44 -21.23
CA CYS A 299 5.48 1.42 -22.30
C CYS A 299 4.60 0.87 -23.44
N ARG A 300 4.82 -0.38 -23.87
CA ARG A 300 3.97 -1.01 -24.90
C ARG A 300 2.51 -1.07 -24.48
N SER A 301 2.23 -1.56 -23.28
CA SER A 301 0.84 -1.64 -22.78
C SER A 301 0.19 -0.26 -22.70
N ALA A 302 0.94 0.75 -22.30
CA ALA A 302 0.43 2.12 -22.23
C ALA A 302 0.11 2.67 -23.61
N VAL A 303 1.02 2.53 -24.57
CA VAL A 303 0.84 3.06 -25.94
C VAL A 303 -0.24 2.30 -26.71
N ASN A 304 -0.46 1.02 -26.44
CA ASN A 304 -1.57 0.26 -27.07
C ASN A 304 -2.95 0.82 -26.73
N LEU A 305 -3.16 1.26 -25.53
CA LEU A 305 -4.46 1.83 -25.09
C LEU A 305 -4.49 3.36 -25.18
N MET A 306 -3.35 4.01 -25.01
CA MET A 306 -3.18 5.46 -25.00
C MET A 306 -2.02 5.88 -25.94
N PRO A 307 -2.20 5.85 -27.28
CA PRO A 307 -1.10 6.09 -28.23
C PRO A 307 -0.41 7.44 -28.08
N GLN A 308 -1.12 8.45 -27.61
CA GLN A 308 -0.57 9.79 -27.35
C GLN A 308 0.57 9.80 -26.33
N LEU A 309 0.62 8.83 -25.41
CA LEU A 309 1.71 8.71 -24.43
C LEU A 309 3.07 8.45 -25.08
N SER A 310 3.11 7.98 -26.34
CA SER A 310 4.35 7.83 -27.12
C SER A 310 5.11 9.15 -27.34
N ARG A 311 4.42 10.29 -27.19
CA ARG A 311 5.00 11.63 -27.33
C ARG A 311 5.56 12.21 -26.03
N PHE A 312 5.31 11.54 -24.91
CA PHE A 312 5.71 12.03 -23.58
C PHE A 312 7.14 11.56 -23.27
N ASN A 313 7.92 12.43 -22.65
CA ASN A 313 9.26 12.10 -22.21
C ASN A 313 9.26 11.22 -20.97
N ALA A 314 10.01 10.12 -20.99
CA ALA A 314 10.25 9.32 -19.80
C ALA A 314 11.30 10.02 -18.92
N VAL A 315 10.89 10.46 -17.74
CA VAL A 315 11.76 11.16 -16.78
C VAL A 315 12.56 10.15 -15.93
N ARG A 316 11.90 9.07 -15.52
CA ARG A 316 12.50 8.09 -14.62
C ARG A 316 11.80 6.73 -14.69
N ALA A 317 12.58 5.67 -14.45
CA ALA A 317 12.03 4.36 -14.09
C ALA A 317 12.58 3.93 -12.74
N TRP A 318 11.74 3.24 -11.94
CA TRP A 318 12.17 2.66 -10.67
C TRP A 318 11.46 1.34 -10.40
N ALA A 319 11.93 0.63 -9.38
CA ALA A 319 11.26 -0.57 -8.89
C ALA A 319 11.18 -0.56 -7.36
N GLY A 320 10.13 -1.18 -6.84
CA GLY A 320 9.93 -1.36 -5.41
C GLY A 320 9.50 -2.78 -5.07
N LEU A 321 9.70 -3.17 -3.81
CA LEU A 321 9.36 -4.49 -3.30
C LEU A 321 8.09 -4.43 -2.47
N ARG A 322 6.97 -4.89 -3.03
CA ARG A 322 5.72 -5.02 -2.27
C ARG A 322 5.85 -6.16 -1.25
N PRO A 323 5.46 -5.95 0.00
CA PRO A 323 5.35 -7.02 1.00
C PRO A 323 4.13 -7.91 0.65
N TYR A 324 4.33 -8.90 -0.20
CA TYR A 324 3.26 -9.78 -0.65
C TYR A 324 2.99 -10.88 0.37
N SER A 325 1.75 -11.02 0.77
CA SER A 325 1.20 -12.18 1.50
C SER A 325 -0.03 -12.69 0.77
N ALA A 326 -0.13 -14.00 0.60
CA ALA A 326 -1.30 -14.64 0.00
C ALA A 326 -2.56 -14.47 0.87
N LYS A 327 -2.38 -14.30 2.17
CA LYS A 327 -3.45 -14.11 3.16
C LYS A 327 -3.90 -12.64 3.28
N GLY A 328 -3.26 -11.71 2.53
CA GLY A 328 -3.47 -10.27 2.68
C GLY A 328 -2.67 -9.68 3.86
N PRO A 329 -3.10 -8.52 4.41
CA PRO A 329 -2.41 -7.88 5.52
C PRO A 329 -2.33 -8.78 6.76
N LEU A 330 -1.14 -8.88 7.34
CA LEU A 330 -0.88 -9.54 8.61
C LEU A 330 -0.86 -8.44 9.68
N LEU A 331 -1.87 -8.42 10.55
CA LEU A 331 -2.06 -7.41 11.58
C LEU A 331 -2.43 -8.08 12.91
N GLY A 332 -1.73 -7.74 13.99
CA GLY A 332 -1.99 -8.24 15.33
C GLY A 332 -0.89 -9.14 15.85
N ASP A 333 -1.27 -10.26 16.50
CA ASP A 333 -0.33 -11.20 17.10
C ASP A 333 0.67 -11.73 16.06
N GLY A 334 1.95 -11.59 16.36
CA GLY A 334 3.05 -12.06 15.51
C GLY A 334 3.43 -13.52 15.76
N GLY A 335 2.94 -14.12 16.83
CA GLY A 335 3.34 -15.44 17.28
C GLY A 335 4.74 -15.46 17.96
N GLY A 336 5.19 -16.62 18.37
CA GLY A 336 6.51 -16.81 19.02
C GLY A 336 6.53 -16.29 20.45
N ALA A 337 7.15 -15.13 20.70
CA ALA A 337 7.25 -14.55 22.03
C ALA A 337 6.05 -13.63 22.34
N ALA A 338 5.56 -13.64 23.59
CA ALA A 338 4.58 -12.67 24.04
C ALA A 338 5.12 -11.24 23.86
N GLY A 339 4.24 -10.29 23.53
CA GLY A 339 4.64 -8.91 23.23
C GLY A 339 5.26 -8.72 21.84
N TYR A 340 5.27 -9.73 20.98
CA TYR A 340 5.65 -9.59 19.58
C TYR A 340 4.39 -9.51 18.69
N ALA A 341 4.31 -8.47 17.89
CA ALA A 341 3.21 -8.22 16.96
C ALA A 341 3.72 -8.01 15.52
N VAL A 342 2.82 -8.14 14.56
CA VAL A 342 3.14 -7.96 13.14
C VAL A 342 2.18 -6.97 12.48
N ALA A 343 2.71 -6.10 11.61
CA ALA A 343 1.95 -5.16 10.82
C ALA A 343 2.56 -5.05 9.41
N THR A 344 2.25 -6.00 8.53
CA THR A 344 2.86 -6.12 7.21
C THR A 344 1.97 -6.88 6.22
N GLY A 345 2.49 -7.28 5.05
CA GLY A 345 1.76 -8.12 4.09
C GLY A 345 0.73 -7.37 3.23
N HIS A 346 0.71 -6.05 3.27
CA HIS A 346 -0.28 -5.20 2.56
C HIS A 346 -0.17 -5.22 1.03
N GLY A 347 0.84 -5.89 0.47
CA GLY A 347 1.05 -5.94 -0.98
C GLY A 347 1.21 -4.57 -1.60
N GLY A 348 0.35 -4.23 -2.55
CA GLY A 348 0.32 -2.91 -3.19
C GLY A 348 -0.60 -1.89 -2.51
N ASP A 349 -1.28 -2.26 -1.44
CA ASP A 349 -2.34 -1.47 -0.82
C ASP A 349 -1.91 -0.77 0.49
N GLY A 350 -0.62 -0.82 0.85
CA GLY A 350 -0.13 -0.34 2.15
C GLY A 350 -0.46 1.12 2.42
N VAL A 351 -0.29 2.03 1.46
CA VAL A 351 -0.67 3.44 1.63
C VAL A 351 -2.17 3.56 1.85
N ALA A 352 -2.97 2.94 0.98
CA ALA A 352 -4.43 2.98 1.10
C ALA A 352 -4.95 2.45 2.45
N LEU A 353 -4.26 1.48 3.05
CA LEU A 353 -4.67 0.82 4.29
C LEU A 353 -3.95 1.36 5.55
N ALA A 354 -3.02 2.32 5.41
CA ALA A 354 -2.23 2.81 6.54
C ALA A 354 -3.09 3.38 7.69
N PRO A 355 -4.12 4.22 7.45
CA PRO A 355 -4.94 4.76 8.52
C PRO A 355 -5.61 3.67 9.36
N ILE A 356 -6.27 2.72 8.70
CA ILE A 356 -7.01 1.67 9.41
C ILE A 356 -6.08 0.66 10.09
N SER A 357 -4.94 0.34 9.46
CA SER A 357 -3.94 -0.55 10.04
C SER A 357 -3.31 0.05 11.29
N GLY A 358 -2.99 1.36 11.25
CA GLY A 358 -2.46 2.08 12.41
C GLY A 358 -3.44 2.09 13.58
N ARG A 359 -4.71 2.40 13.32
CA ARG A 359 -5.76 2.38 14.34
C ARG A 359 -5.96 1.00 14.95
N TYR A 360 -6.07 -0.02 14.11
CA TYR A 360 -6.24 -1.38 14.61
C TYR A 360 -5.07 -1.83 15.49
N MET A 361 -3.84 -1.58 15.05
CA MET A 361 -2.65 -1.95 15.83
C MET A 361 -2.56 -1.20 17.17
N ALA A 362 -2.99 0.06 17.21
CA ALA A 362 -3.05 0.80 18.46
C ALA A 362 -4.06 0.20 19.44
N GLU A 363 -5.25 -0.17 18.97
CA GLU A 363 -6.26 -0.87 19.80
C GLU A 363 -5.78 -2.26 20.23
N PHE A 364 -5.10 -2.99 19.35
CA PHE A 364 -4.51 -4.29 19.66
C PHE A 364 -3.52 -4.17 20.82
N ILE A 365 -2.58 -3.21 20.76
CA ILE A 365 -1.60 -2.99 21.81
C ILE A 365 -2.25 -2.47 23.11
N ALA A 366 -3.16 -1.51 23.03
CA ALA A 366 -3.85 -0.95 24.19
C ALA A 366 -4.67 -2.00 24.97
N SER A 367 -5.16 -3.03 24.27
CA SER A 367 -5.87 -4.16 24.87
C SER A 367 -4.96 -5.28 25.39
N ASP A 368 -3.64 -5.09 25.37
CA ASP A 368 -2.61 -6.11 25.64
C ASP A 368 -2.81 -7.38 24.80
N GLY A 369 -3.08 -7.18 23.49
CA GLY A 369 -3.26 -8.26 22.51
C GLY A 369 -4.65 -8.94 22.54
N LYS A 370 -5.58 -8.51 23.41
CA LYS A 370 -6.91 -9.13 23.52
C LYS A 370 -7.83 -8.79 22.34
N GLN A 371 -7.68 -7.61 21.72
CA GLN A 371 -8.40 -7.21 20.51
C GLN A 371 -7.75 -7.80 19.27
N ASN A 372 -7.69 -9.13 19.16
CA ASN A 372 -7.07 -9.83 18.03
C ASN A 372 -8.12 -10.35 17.01
N ASP A 373 -9.19 -9.58 16.81
CA ASP A 373 -10.26 -9.87 15.84
C ASP A 373 -10.48 -8.64 14.96
N LEU A 374 -9.80 -8.62 13.81
CA LEU A 374 -9.89 -7.53 12.85
C LEU A 374 -11.30 -7.36 12.24
N PRO A 375 -12.03 -8.44 11.84
CA PRO A 375 -13.42 -8.33 11.43
C PRO A 375 -14.34 -7.69 12.49
N ALA A 376 -14.23 -8.09 13.76
CA ALA A 376 -15.01 -7.49 14.84
C ALA A 376 -14.65 -6.01 15.06
N PHE A 377 -13.38 -5.64 14.97
CA PHE A 377 -12.95 -4.24 15.01
C PHE A 377 -13.60 -3.41 13.89
N LEU A 378 -13.56 -3.92 12.65
CA LEU A 378 -14.18 -3.24 11.50
C LEU A 378 -15.70 -3.14 11.65
N GLY A 379 -16.34 -4.13 12.24
CA GLY A 379 -17.77 -4.13 12.54
C GLY A 379 -18.16 -2.97 13.48
N LYS A 380 -17.37 -2.68 14.51
CA LYS A 380 -17.59 -1.54 15.41
C LYS A 380 -17.53 -0.19 14.69
N LEU A 381 -16.66 -0.06 13.69
CA LEU A 381 -16.51 1.18 12.89
C LEU A 381 -17.66 1.42 11.90
N LYS A 382 -18.40 0.37 11.52
CA LYS A 382 -19.57 0.50 10.61
C LYS A 382 -20.78 1.10 11.32
N VAL A 383 -20.81 1.08 12.66
CA VAL A 383 -21.94 1.54 13.50
C VAL A 383 -21.76 3.00 13.95
N GLN A 384 -20.57 3.55 13.83
CA GLN A 384 -20.25 4.96 14.10
C GLN A 384 -20.35 5.81 12.82
#